data_c0ea7383c96843f151bbd284ba79155c
#
_entry.id   c0ea7383c96843f151bbd284ba79155c
#
_cell.length_a   1.000
_cell.length_b   1.000
_cell.length_c   1.000
_cell.angle_alpha   90.00
_cell.angle_beta   90.00
_cell.angle_gamma   90.00
#
_symmetry.space_group_name_H-M   'P 1'
#
loop_
_entity.id
_entity.type
_entity.pdbx_description
1 polymer ?
#
loop_
_entity_poly.entity_id
_entity_poly.type
_entity_poly.pdbx_seq_one_letter_code
_entity_poly.pdbx_strand_id
1 'polypeptide(L)'
;MALDKLETRRHAEREITLLQKLSAQVQHAKQNTDYFGRILSHIDPSKINTRAALAELPVTRKSELSIEQKNLPPFGGMNGTPLHQLKRIFQSPGPIHEPQGAELDSFRLARALRAAGFKAGDLVHNTFSYHFTPGAWMLEGGAHALGCCVFPAGVGQTELQAQTIAHLKPTAYTGTPSFLKIILEKAGELGLDSSSITKAVVSGEALTPSMRAWFKARGILVTSTYATADVGLIAYESPDLASGMIIDEEIILEIVEPNGTKPLPIGETGEVVITVFDKDYPLIRFGTGDLSAIDPESLTTPSPCGRSNLRIKGWLGRADQTTKIKGMFVHPGQVQEIIKKHPEISKARVVVSGNIGNEEMTVHCELKDATTCDLTALNAAIIQSTRDVTKLRAVVSFENSNALPTDGKLIEDARTYA
;
A
#
# COMPACT_ATOMS: atom_id res chain seq x y z
N MET A 1 22.05 -4.38 4.42
CA MET A 1 22.77 -3.31 5.14
C MET A 1 21.80 -2.15 5.32
N ALA A 2 21.74 -1.52 6.51
CA ALA A 2 20.87 -0.36 6.75
C ALA A 2 21.31 0.85 5.91
N LEU A 3 20.37 1.76 5.60
CA LEU A 3 20.67 3.03 4.93
C LEU A 3 21.37 3.98 5.91
N ASP A 4 20.82 4.07 7.12
CA ASP A 4 21.30 4.92 8.21
C ASP A 4 21.04 4.27 9.58
N LYS A 5 21.44 4.98 10.66
CA LYS A 5 21.24 4.51 12.04
C LYS A 5 19.77 4.53 12.51
N LEU A 6 18.88 5.21 11.79
CA LEU A 6 17.46 5.28 12.17
C LEU A 6 16.82 3.89 12.12
N GLU A 7 17.22 3.05 11.16
CA GLU A 7 16.63 1.72 10.95
C GLU A 7 16.93 0.72 12.08
N THR A 8 17.96 0.96 12.90
CA THR A 8 18.40 0.04 13.96
C THR A 8 18.27 0.60 15.36
N ARG A 9 17.70 1.82 15.51
CA ARG A 9 17.45 2.43 16.82
C ARG A 9 16.36 1.70 17.59
N ARG A 10 16.40 1.73 18.92
CA ARG A 10 15.37 1.11 19.76
C ARG A 10 14.01 1.75 19.53
N HIS A 11 12.93 0.98 19.71
CA HIS A 11 11.55 1.46 19.52
C HIS A 11 11.26 2.73 20.35
N ALA A 12 11.64 2.76 21.63
CA ALA A 12 11.45 3.93 22.49
C ALA A 12 12.16 5.18 21.97
N GLU A 13 13.39 5.05 21.44
CA GLU A 13 14.14 6.17 20.85
C GLU A 13 13.46 6.69 19.57
N ARG A 14 12.90 5.78 18.79
CA ARG A 14 12.14 6.12 17.57
C ARG A 14 10.90 6.93 17.94
N GLU A 15 10.10 6.45 18.89
CA GLU A 15 8.88 7.14 19.33
C GLU A 15 9.20 8.54 19.87
N ILE A 16 10.21 8.68 20.75
CA ILE A 16 10.63 9.98 21.26
C ILE A 16 10.98 10.94 20.10
N THR A 17 11.78 10.48 19.14
CA THR A 17 12.21 11.32 18.01
C THR A 17 11.04 11.74 17.11
N LEU A 18 10.12 10.82 16.81
CA LEU A 18 8.94 11.11 15.98
C LEU A 18 8.00 12.09 16.68
N LEU A 19 7.73 11.88 17.97
CA LEU A 19 6.85 12.74 18.75
C LEU A 19 7.44 14.12 19.02
N GLN A 20 8.78 14.25 19.14
CA GLN A 20 9.45 15.56 19.20
C GLN A 20 9.28 16.37 17.91
N LYS A 21 9.29 15.71 16.75
CA LYS A 21 9.06 16.36 15.44
C LYS A 21 7.58 16.71 15.22
N LEU A 22 6.66 16.01 15.86
CA LEU A 22 5.22 16.06 15.58
C LEU A 22 4.64 17.46 15.79
N SER A 23 4.91 18.11 16.92
CA SER A 23 4.41 19.47 17.22
C SER A 23 4.86 20.46 16.15
N ALA A 24 6.13 20.40 15.74
CA ALA A 24 6.66 21.27 14.70
C ALA A 24 6.01 21.02 13.33
N GLN A 25 5.75 19.76 13.01
CA GLN A 25 5.08 19.38 11.75
C GLN A 25 3.62 19.86 11.73
N VAL A 26 2.88 19.68 12.82
CA VAL A 26 1.50 20.18 12.94
C VAL A 26 1.47 21.72 12.86
N GLN A 27 2.43 22.39 13.52
CA GLN A 27 2.56 23.85 13.42
C GLN A 27 2.86 24.30 11.98
N HIS A 28 3.79 23.61 11.30
CA HIS A 28 4.13 23.90 9.92
C HIS A 28 2.92 23.74 9.00
N ALA A 29 2.21 22.61 9.08
CA ALA A 29 1.00 22.36 8.31
C ALA A 29 -0.06 23.44 8.55
N LYS A 30 -0.33 23.79 9.82
CA LYS A 30 -1.31 24.80 10.19
C LYS A 30 -0.94 26.20 9.67
N GLN A 31 0.34 26.57 9.67
CA GLN A 31 0.79 27.91 9.30
C GLN A 31 1.00 28.12 7.80
N ASN A 32 1.36 27.06 7.07
CA ASN A 32 1.82 27.17 5.70
C ASN A 32 0.86 26.53 4.68
N THR A 33 -0.31 26.03 5.13
CA THR A 33 -1.34 25.49 4.23
C THR A 33 -2.71 26.04 4.56
N ASP A 34 -3.51 26.36 3.55
CA ASP A 34 -4.87 26.83 3.74
C ASP A 34 -5.77 25.75 4.34
N TYR A 35 -5.59 24.49 3.89
CA TYR A 35 -6.41 23.38 4.35
C TYR A 35 -6.20 23.10 5.84
N PHE A 36 -4.96 22.84 6.27
CA PHE A 36 -4.68 22.56 7.68
C PHE A 36 -4.82 23.81 8.56
N GLY A 37 -4.58 25.02 8.04
CA GLY A 37 -4.89 26.28 8.72
C GLY A 37 -6.35 26.36 9.12
N ARG A 38 -7.25 25.92 8.23
CA ARG A 38 -8.71 25.91 8.45
C ARG A 38 -9.14 24.81 9.43
N ILE A 39 -8.78 23.55 9.15
CA ILE A 39 -9.29 22.41 9.94
C ILE A 39 -8.64 22.28 11.33
N LEU A 40 -7.41 22.79 11.50
CA LEU A 40 -6.68 22.81 12.77
C LEU A 40 -6.71 24.18 13.45
N SER A 41 -7.61 25.10 13.06
CA SER A 41 -7.63 26.48 13.57
C SER A 41 -7.69 26.58 15.09
N HIS A 42 -8.45 25.69 15.74
CA HIS A 42 -8.65 25.60 17.19
C HIS A 42 -7.60 24.76 17.93
N ILE A 43 -6.69 24.11 17.21
CA ILE A 43 -5.66 23.24 17.79
C ILE A 43 -4.43 24.05 18.20
N ASP A 44 -3.93 23.81 19.40
CA ASP A 44 -2.61 24.26 19.85
C ASP A 44 -1.55 23.22 19.46
N PRO A 45 -0.68 23.49 18.46
CA PRO A 45 0.30 22.50 17.97
C PRO A 45 1.27 22.03 19.07
N SER A 46 1.57 22.87 20.08
CA SER A 46 2.50 22.51 21.17
C SER A 46 1.99 21.36 22.05
N LYS A 47 0.67 21.13 22.05
CA LYS A 47 0.02 20.03 22.79
C LYS A 47 -0.01 18.72 21.99
N ILE A 48 0.31 18.74 20.69
CA ILE A 48 0.31 17.54 19.86
C ILE A 48 1.71 16.91 19.88
N ASN A 49 2.03 16.24 20.97
CA ASN A 49 3.34 15.63 21.24
C ASN A 49 3.23 14.20 21.78
N THR A 50 2.06 13.59 21.67
CA THR A 50 1.79 12.18 22.02
C THR A 50 0.92 11.51 20.96
N ARG A 51 0.92 10.18 20.91
CA ARG A 51 0.00 9.40 20.06
C ARG A 51 -1.46 9.69 20.37
N ALA A 52 -1.79 9.84 21.65
CA ALA A 52 -3.16 10.16 22.09
C ALA A 52 -3.60 11.54 21.58
N ALA A 53 -2.73 12.56 21.71
CA ALA A 53 -3.05 13.90 21.21
C ALA A 53 -3.16 13.93 19.67
N LEU A 54 -2.32 13.17 18.96
CA LEU A 54 -2.43 13.02 17.51
C LEU A 54 -3.77 12.39 17.12
N ALA A 55 -4.23 11.37 17.84
CA ALA A 55 -5.47 10.66 17.58
C ALA A 55 -6.74 11.53 17.68
N GLU A 56 -6.67 12.64 18.40
CA GLU A 56 -7.78 13.62 18.50
C GLU A 56 -7.90 14.53 17.26
N LEU A 57 -6.88 14.56 16.39
CA LEU A 57 -6.96 15.35 15.16
C LEU A 57 -7.83 14.63 14.11
N PRO A 58 -8.48 15.40 13.22
CA PRO A 58 -9.28 14.82 12.15
C PRO A 58 -8.43 13.97 11.20
N VAL A 59 -9.05 12.97 10.59
CA VAL A 59 -8.44 12.19 9.49
C VAL A 59 -8.87 12.81 8.16
N THR A 60 -7.89 13.23 7.36
CA THR A 60 -8.11 13.68 5.97
C THR A 60 -8.05 12.46 5.05
N ARG A 61 -9.13 12.16 4.33
CA ARG A 61 -9.17 10.96 3.49
C ARG A 61 -8.85 11.24 2.03
N LYS A 62 -8.19 10.29 1.40
CA LYS A 62 -7.88 10.35 -0.03
C LYS A 62 -9.15 10.54 -0.88
N SER A 63 -10.28 9.96 -0.49
CA SER A 63 -11.57 10.14 -1.16
C SER A 63 -12.09 11.58 -1.16
N GLU A 64 -11.64 12.42 -0.22
CA GLU A 64 -12.06 13.83 -0.09
C GLU A 64 -11.18 14.76 -0.93
N LEU A 65 -9.97 14.32 -1.30
CA LEU A 65 -9.00 15.17 -2.00
C LEU A 65 -9.52 15.73 -3.32
N SER A 66 -10.25 14.93 -4.11
CA SER A 66 -10.78 15.37 -5.38
C SER A 66 -11.75 16.58 -5.24
N ILE A 67 -12.47 16.64 -4.14
CA ILE A 67 -13.40 17.75 -3.83
C ILE A 67 -12.60 18.98 -3.41
N GLU A 68 -11.66 18.82 -2.48
CA GLU A 68 -10.83 19.94 -1.99
C GLU A 68 -9.98 20.52 -3.13
N GLN A 69 -9.39 19.69 -3.99
CA GLN A 69 -8.58 20.14 -5.13
C GLN A 69 -9.40 20.79 -6.22
N LYS A 70 -10.66 20.39 -6.39
CA LYS A 70 -11.60 21.09 -7.31
C LYS A 70 -11.97 22.48 -6.79
N ASN A 71 -12.11 22.63 -5.48
CA ASN A 71 -12.45 23.92 -4.85
C ASN A 71 -11.24 24.86 -4.79
N LEU A 72 -10.04 24.34 -4.59
CA LEU A 72 -8.79 25.11 -4.52
C LEU A 72 -7.65 24.40 -5.28
N PRO A 73 -7.57 24.53 -6.60
CA PRO A 73 -6.55 23.90 -7.42
C PRO A 73 -5.12 24.42 -7.14
N PRO A 74 -4.06 23.61 -7.35
CA PRO A 74 -4.11 22.22 -7.77
C PRO A 74 -4.21 21.23 -6.61
N PHE A 75 -3.88 21.59 -5.35
CA PHE A 75 -3.66 20.69 -4.24
C PHE A 75 -4.69 20.82 -3.10
N GLY A 76 -5.80 21.49 -3.30
CA GLY A 76 -6.80 21.70 -2.23
C GLY A 76 -6.30 22.59 -1.08
N GLY A 77 -5.28 23.42 -1.33
CA GLY A 77 -4.63 24.21 -0.28
C GLY A 77 -3.80 23.41 0.71
N MET A 78 -3.38 22.19 0.38
CA MET A 78 -2.59 21.32 1.27
C MET A 78 -1.07 21.44 1.08
N ASN A 79 -0.61 22.14 0.04
CA ASN A 79 0.82 22.33 -0.20
C ASN A 79 1.41 23.39 0.74
N GLY A 80 2.50 23.02 1.42
CA GLY A 80 3.27 23.93 2.29
C GLY A 80 4.30 24.78 1.52
N THR A 81 4.61 24.37 0.28
CA THR A 81 5.59 25.04 -0.59
C THR A 81 4.86 25.65 -1.80
N PRO A 82 5.16 26.92 -2.17
CA PRO A 82 4.58 27.56 -3.35
C PRO A 82 4.90 26.80 -4.64
N LEU A 83 3.96 26.84 -5.60
CA LEU A 83 4.02 26.08 -6.84
C LEU A 83 5.33 26.24 -7.62
N HIS A 84 5.87 27.47 -7.71
CA HIS A 84 7.10 27.77 -8.44
C HIS A 84 8.38 27.21 -7.80
N GLN A 85 8.30 26.70 -6.58
CA GLN A 85 9.41 26.05 -5.86
C GLN A 85 9.31 24.52 -5.89
N LEU A 86 8.19 23.99 -6.36
CA LEU A 86 8.01 22.54 -6.53
C LEU A 86 8.74 22.07 -7.79
N LYS A 87 9.23 20.83 -7.74
CA LYS A 87 9.96 20.22 -8.85
C LYS A 87 9.02 19.69 -9.93
N ARG A 88 7.89 19.09 -9.53
CA ARG A 88 6.87 18.50 -10.40
C ARG A 88 5.49 18.51 -9.74
N ILE A 89 4.47 18.39 -10.58
CA ILE A 89 3.11 18.03 -10.19
C ILE A 89 2.80 16.70 -10.87
N PHE A 90 2.23 15.77 -10.13
CA PHE A 90 1.73 14.51 -10.66
C PHE A 90 0.21 14.48 -10.64
N GLN A 91 -0.34 13.49 -11.33
CA GLN A 91 -1.76 13.18 -11.28
C GLN A 91 -1.93 11.68 -11.15
N SER A 92 -2.46 11.24 -10.00
CA SER A 92 -2.89 9.86 -9.77
C SER A 92 -4.37 9.66 -10.16
N PRO A 93 -4.81 8.39 -10.31
CA PRO A 93 -6.23 8.13 -10.58
C PRO A 93 -7.14 8.72 -9.52
N GLY A 94 -8.20 9.47 -10.01
CA GLY A 94 -9.13 10.12 -9.12
C GLY A 94 -9.91 11.28 -9.74
N PRO A 95 -9.41 12.24 -10.60
CA PRO A 95 -8.01 12.63 -10.68
C PRO A 95 -7.56 13.39 -9.43
N ILE A 96 -6.39 13.05 -8.90
CA ILE A 96 -5.80 13.69 -7.72
C ILE A 96 -4.42 14.19 -8.10
N HIS A 97 -4.07 15.41 -7.70
CA HIS A 97 -2.76 16.01 -7.96
C HIS A 97 -1.88 15.95 -6.71
N GLU A 98 -0.64 15.52 -6.90
CA GLU A 98 0.36 15.44 -5.84
C GLU A 98 1.61 16.24 -6.21
N PRO A 99 2.16 17.03 -5.26
CA PRO A 99 3.39 17.79 -5.49
C PRO A 99 4.63 16.92 -5.27
N GLN A 100 5.71 17.26 -5.96
CA GLN A 100 7.06 16.80 -5.63
C GLN A 100 7.92 17.98 -5.22
N GLY A 101 8.51 17.90 -4.04
CA GLY A 101 9.51 18.85 -3.55
C GLY A 101 10.86 18.76 -4.29
N ALA A 102 11.77 19.67 -3.96
CA ALA A 102 13.06 19.78 -4.64
C ALA A 102 14.07 18.68 -4.25
N GLU A 103 13.87 18.00 -3.14
CA GLU A 103 14.77 16.95 -2.65
C GLU A 103 14.87 15.78 -3.60
N LEU A 104 16.06 15.14 -3.66
CA LEU A 104 16.33 14.06 -4.60
C LEU A 104 15.44 12.84 -4.31
N ASP A 105 15.33 12.43 -3.05
CA ASP A 105 14.51 11.31 -2.58
C ASP A 105 13.35 11.79 -1.72
N SER A 106 12.58 12.78 -2.22
CA SER A 106 11.45 13.38 -1.50
C SER A 106 10.38 12.36 -1.07
N PHE A 107 10.30 11.22 -1.73
CA PHE A 107 9.39 10.13 -1.40
C PHE A 107 10.01 9.02 -0.54
N ARG A 108 11.29 9.11 -0.15
CA ARG A 108 12.02 8.22 0.77
C ARG A 108 12.23 6.78 0.28
N LEU A 109 12.20 6.56 -1.05
CA LEU A 109 12.33 5.21 -1.63
C LEU A 109 13.75 4.62 -1.53
N ALA A 110 14.80 5.43 -1.30
CA ALA A 110 16.15 4.94 -1.11
C ALA A 110 16.25 3.88 0.01
N ARG A 111 15.43 4.00 1.05
CA ARG A 111 15.39 3.07 2.17
C ARG A 111 14.95 1.67 1.74
N ALA A 112 13.86 1.58 0.97
CA ALA A 112 13.37 0.32 0.42
C ALA A 112 14.36 -0.30 -0.58
N LEU A 113 14.91 0.52 -1.48
CA LEU A 113 15.91 0.08 -2.45
C LEU A 113 17.19 -0.44 -1.76
N ARG A 114 17.68 0.27 -0.74
CA ARG A 114 18.83 -0.18 0.05
C ARG A 114 18.55 -1.50 0.76
N ALA A 115 17.35 -1.68 1.32
CA ALA A 115 16.95 -2.94 1.95
C ALA A 115 16.97 -4.11 0.97
N ALA A 116 16.57 -3.88 -0.28
CA ALA A 116 16.63 -4.85 -1.39
C ALA A 116 18.04 -5.07 -1.96
N GLY A 117 19.08 -4.40 -1.41
CA GLY A 117 20.46 -4.58 -1.82
C GLY A 117 20.93 -3.68 -2.98
N PHE A 118 20.17 -2.63 -3.34
CA PHE A 118 20.62 -1.64 -4.30
C PHE A 118 21.77 -0.82 -3.71
N LYS A 119 22.75 -0.46 -4.54
CA LYS A 119 23.98 0.21 -4.12
C LYS A 119 24.56 1.07 -5.24
N ALA A 120 25.45 1.95 -4.88
CA ALA A 120 26.19 2.77 -5.85
C ALA A 120 26.84 1.88 -6.93
N GLY A 121 26.72 2.33 -8.18
CA GLY A 121 27.20 1.62 -9.36
C GLY A 121 26.22 0.61 -9.95
N ASP A 122 25.06 0.34 -9.32
CA ASP A 122 24.02 -0.45 -9.98
C ASP A 122 23.40 0.33 -11.14
N LEU A 123 23.10 -0.39 -12.24
CA LEU A 123 22.21 0.07 -13.30
C LEU A 123 20.81 -0.48 -13.05
N VAL A 124 19.85 0.41 -12.89
CA VAL A 124 18.45 0.09 -12.60
C VAL A 124 17.60 0.22 -13.85
N HIS A 125 16.93 -0.84 -14.25
CA HIS A 125 15.93 -0.83 -15.32
C HIS A 125 14.57 -0.47 -14.71
N ASN A 126 14.11 0.78 -14.88
CA ASN A 126 12.87 1.28 -14.28
C ASN A 126 11.72 1.27 -15.29
N THR A 127 10.71 0.44 -15.03
CA THR A 127 9.57 0.23 -15.94
C THR A 127 8.27 0.85 -15.47
N PHE A 128 8.25 1.60 -14.35
CA PHE A 128 7.09 2.41 -14.02
C PHE A 128 6.84 3.51 -15.05
N SER A 129 5.58 3.93 -15.17
CA SER A 129 5.22 5.02 -16.07
C SER A 129 5.86 6.34 -15.63
N TYR A 130 6.53 7.00 -16.57
CA TYR A 130 7.02 8.38 -16.42
C TYR A 130 5.97 9.43 -16.76
N HIS A 131 4.77 9.00 -17.14
CA HIS A 131 3.65 9.86 -17.53
C HIS A 131 2.63 9.96 -16.39
N PHE A 132 2.20 11.17 -16.09
CA PHE A 132 1.19 11.54 -15.09
C PHE A 132 1.54 11.14 -13.65
N THR A 133 1.73 9.85 -13.37
CA THR A 133 1.87 9.31 -12.00
C THR A 133 3.32 9.41 -11.48
N PRO A 134 3.53 9.48 -10.16
CA PRO A 134 4.86 9.67 -9.58
C PRO A 134 5.72 8.40 -9.52
N GLY A 135 5.16 7.20 -9.73
CA GLY A 135 5.81 5.92 -9.40
C GLY A 135 7.23 5.76 -9.96
N ALA A 136 7.44 6.08 -11.25
CA ALA A 136 8.77 6.04 -11.85
C ALA A 136 9.75 7.03 -11.18
N TRP A 137 9.29 8.26 -10.98
CA TRP A 137 10.08 9.34 -10.39
C TRP A 137 10.45 9.10 -8.92
N MET A 138 9.55 8.45 -8.18
CA MET A 138 9.78 8.04 -6.79
C MET A 138 10.95 7.05 -6.70
N LEU A 139 10.92 5.98 -7.50
CA LEU A 139 11.96 4.95 -7.48
C LEU A 139 13.26 5.45 -8.12
N GLU A 140 13.19 6.28 -9.15
CA GLU A 140 14.35 6.92 -9.74
C GLU A 140 15.06 7.83 -8.73
N GLY A 141 14.30 8.69 -8.01
CA GLY A 141 14.85 9.55 -6.96
C GLY A 141 15.58 8.76 -5.87
N GLY A 142 14.96 7.68 -5.37
CA GLY A 142 15.57 6.78 -4.41
C GLY A 142 16.82 6.07 -4.95
N ALA A 143 16.81 5.64 -6.21
CA ALA A 143 17.96 5.01 -6.87
C ALA A 143 19.13 6.00 -7.01
N HIS A 144 18.86 7.23 -7.47
CA HIS A 144 19.89 8.27 -7.56
C HIS A 144 20.48 8.66 -6.19
N ALA A 145 19.66 8.70 -5.13
CA ALA A 145 20.14 8.95 -3.77
C ALA A 145 21.10 7.84 -3.26
N LEU A 146 21.01 6.64 -3.82
CA LEU A 146 21.93 5.53 -3.54
C LEU A 146 23.16 5.50 -4.46
N GLY A 147 23.25 6.41 -5.44
CA GLY A 147 24.34 6.43 -6.43
C GLY A 147 24.16 5.41 -7.57
N CYS A 148 22.93 4.97 -7.82
CA CYS A 148 22.61 4.12 -8.97
C CYS A 148 22.45 4.97 -10.24
N CYS A 149 22.74 4.37 -11.40
CA CYS A 149 22.31 4.87 -12.69
C CYS A 149 20.94 4.27 -13.04
N VAL A 150 20.05 5.04 -13.66
CA VAL A 150 18.70 4.57 -14.00
C VAL A 150 18.49 4.62 -15.51
N PHE A 151 18.04 3.52 -16.10
CA PHE A 151 17.49 3.47 -17.44
C PHE A 151 15.97 3.66 -17.36
N PRO A 152 15.41 4.78 -17.88
CA PRO A 152 14.01 5.12 -17.77
C PRO A 152 13.19 4.40 -18.85
N ALA A 153 13.02 3.07 -18.72
CA ALA A 153 12.39 2.22 -19.71
C ALA A 153 10.88 2.50 -19.88
N GLY A 154 10.20 2.80 -18.77
CA GLY A 154 8.75 3.02 -18.80
C GLY A 154 7.95 1.75 -19.08
N VAL A 155 6.66 1.93 -19.42
CA VAL A 155 5.71 0.84 -19.66
C VAL A 155 5.70 0.37 -21.12
N GLY A 156 5.28 -0.88 -21.35
CA GLY A 156 5.08 -1.43 -22.71
C GLY A 156 6.38 -1.83 -23.41
N GLN A 157 6.32 -1.97 -24.73
CA GLN A 157 7.44 -2.29 -25.62
C GLN A 157 8.28 -3.48 -25.14
N THR A 158 7.65 -4.58 -24.76
CA THR A 158 8.23 -5.73 -24.06
C THR A 158 9.47 -6.30 -24.78
N GLU A 159 9.44 -6.42 -26.11
CA GLU A 159 10.55 -6.94 -26.90
C GLU A 159 11.76 -5.99 -26.85
N LEU A 160 11.54 -4.69 -27.05
CA LEU A 160 12.60 -3.69 -26.96
C LEU A 160 13.22 -3.64 -25.57
N GLN A 161 12.41 -3.81 -24.53
CA GLN A 161 12.92 -3.88 -23.15
C GLN A 161 13.79 -5.13 -22.94
N ALA A 162 13.39 -6.30 -23.46
CA ALA A 162 14.19 -7.52 -23.41
C ALA A 162 15.54 -7.35 -24.14
N GLN A 163 15.54 -6.75 -25.34
CA GLN A 163 16.75 -6.43 -26.11
C GLN A 163 17.65 -5.44 -25.34
N THR A 164 17.06 -4.41 -24.74
CA THR A 164 17.79 -3.41 -23.93
C THR A 164 18.44 -4.04 -22.71
N ILE A 165 17.76 -4.92 -22.00
CA ILE A 165 18.31 -5.65 -20.84
C ILE A 165 19.51 -6.50 -21.27
N ALA A 166 19.41 -7.24 -22.37
CA ALA A 166 20.51 -8.05 -22.89
C ALA A 166 21.73 -7.21 -23.29
N HIS A 167 21.50 -5.99 -23.80
CA HIS A 167 22.55 -5.08 -24.25
C HIS A 167 23.20 -4.32 -23.09
N LEU A 168 22.38 -3.64 -22.25
CA LEU A 168 22.86 -2.77 -21.17
C LEU A 168 23.24 -3.53 -19.89
N LYS A 169 22.76 -4.76 -19.73
CA LYS A 169 23.00 -5.62 -18.58
C LYS A 169 22.71 -4.95 -17.22
N PRO A 170 21.50 -4.38 -17.01
CA PRO A 170 21.15 -3.80 -15.72
C PRO A 170 21.24 -4.85 -14.62
N THR A 171 21.72 -4.47 -13.44
CA THR A 171 21.85 -5.35 -12.28
C THR A 171 20.61 -5.39 -11.42
N ALA A 172 19.72 -4.39 -11.59
CA ALA A 172 18.55 -4.19 -10.77
C ALA A 172 17.32 -3.76 -11.61
N TYR A 173 16.15 -4.03 -11.07
CA TYR A 173 14.87 -3.70 -11.70
C TYR A 173 13.94 -2.99 -10.72
N THR A 174 13.15 -2.03 -11.24
CA THR A 174 12.00 -1.44 -10.55
C THR A 174 10.79 -1.40 -11.49
N GLY A 175 9.63 -1.81 -10.98
CA GLY A 175 8.41 -1.92 -11.79
C GLY A 175 7.34 -2.76 -11.10
N THR A 176 6.35 -3.23 -11.87
CA THR A 176 5.39 -4.21 -11.37
C THR A 176 5.95 -5.64 -11.50
N PRO A 177 5.58 -6.57 -10.60
CA PRO A 177 6.09 -7.95 -10.68
C PRO A 177 5.61 -8.69 -11.93
N SER A 178 4.37 -8.45 -12.37
CA SER A 178 3.83 -9.06 -13.59
C SER A 178 4.62 -8.62 -14.83
N PHE A 179 4.97 -7.33 -14.93
CA PHE A 179 5.69 -6.84 -16.09
C PHE A 179 7.15 -7.31 -16.12
N LEU A 180 7.83 -7.41 -14.97
CA LEU A 180 9.14 -8.05 -14.90
C LEU A 180 9.07 -9.49 -15.44
N LYS A 181 8.07 -10.26 -15.00
CA LYS A 181 7.88 -11.64 -15.46
C LYS A 181 7.71 -11.70 -16.99
N ILE A 182 6.83 -10.86 -17.54
CA ILE A 182 6.57 -10.78 -18.99
C ILE A 182 7.84 -10.45 -19.80
N ILE A 183 8.65 -9.49 -19.33
CA ILE A 183 9.90 -9.12 -20.01
C ILE A 183 10.90 -10.29 -20.01
N LEU A 184 11.05 -10.98 -18.87
CA LEU A 184 11.97 -12.10 -18.73
C LEU A 184 11.53 -13.31 -19.56
N GLU A 185 10.23 -13.58 -19.64
CA GLU A 185 9.67 -14.62 -20.52
C GLU A 185 9.94 -14.27 -22.00
N LYS A 186 9.72 -13.01 -22.38
CA LYS A 186 10.03 -12.53 -23.74
C LYS A 186 11.53 -12.64 -24.06
N ALA A 187 12.40 -12.30 -23.13
CA ALA A 187 13.85 -12.47 -23.32
C ALA A 187 14.20 -13.95 -23.58
N GLY A 188 13.58 -14.89 -22.83
CA GLY A 188 13.75 -16.33 -23.05
C GLY A 188 13.26 -16.80 -24.43
N GLU A 189 12.08 -16.33 -24.88
CA GLU A 189 11.54 -16.62 -26.20
C GLU A 189 12.48 -16.16 -27.34
N LEU A 190 13.15 -15.03 -27.15
CA LEU A 190 14.07 -14.44 -28.12
C LEU A 190 15.52 -14.95 -27.99
N GLY A 191 15.80 -15.84 -27.02
CA GLY A 191 17.16 -16.33 -26.75
C GLY A 191 18.12 -15.24 -26.24
N LEU A 192 17.58 -14.18 -25.59
CA LEU A 192 18.34 -13.04 -25.07
C LEU A 192 18.76 -13.29 -23.62
N ASP A 193 19.97 -12.86 -23.27
CA ASP A 193 20.50 -12.96 -21.90
C ASP A 193 19.92 -11.85 -21.01
N SER A 194 19.15 -12.23 -20.01
CA SER A 194 18.61 -11.33 -18.96
C SER A 194 19.16 -11.63 -17.55
N SER A 195 20.20 -12.47 -17.45
CA SER A 195 20.77 -12.96 -16.18
C SER A 195 21.44 -11.86 -15.33
N SER A 196 21.69 -10.70 -15.92
CA SER A 196 22.27 -9.55 -15.23
C SER A 196 21.36 -8.99 -14.13
N ILE A 197 20.02 -9.12 -14.26
CA ILE A 197 19.08 -8.70 -13.23
C ILE A 197 19.10 -9.72 -12.08
N THR A 198 19.63 -9.34 -10.93
CA THR A 198 19.76 -10.20 -9.76
C THR A 198 18.86 -9.76 -8.60
N LYS A 199 18.32 -8.54 -8.66
CA LYS A 199 17.46 -7.97 -7.62
C LYS A 199 16.39 -7.07 -8.22
N ALA A 200 15.24 -7.01 -7.56
CA ALA A 200 14.15 -6.14 -7.96
C ALA A 200 13.38 -5.60 -6.75
N VAL A 201 12.92 -4.35 -6.88
CA VAL A 201 11.91 -3.77 -5.99
C VAL A 201 10.65 -3.55 -6.82
N VAL A 202 9.55 -4.16 -6.37
CA VAL A 202 8.28 -4.11 -7.07
C VAL A 202 7.19 -3.44 -6.23
N SER A 203 6.22 -2.83 -6.92
CA SER A 203 5.08 -2.18 -6.29
C SER A 203 3.89 -2.09 -7.27
N GLY A 204 2.75 -1.55 -6.80
CA GLY A 204 1.56 -1.30 -7.62
C GLY A 204 0.65 -2.51 -7.80
N GLU A 205 1.13 -3.71 -7.55
CA GLU A 205 0.35 -4.95 -7.55
C GLU A 205 0.94 -5.99 -6.60
N ALA A 206 0.17 -7.03 -6.29
CA ALA A 206 0.59 -8.07 -5.35
C ALA A 206 1.73 -8.93 -5.91
N LEU A 207 2.80 -9.09 -5.16
CA LEU A 207 3.85 -10.08 -5.42
C LEU A 207 3.43 -11.43 -4.80
N THR A 208 2.79 -12.28 -5.60
CA THR A 208 2.26 -13.56 -5.14
C THR A 208 3.34 -14.57 -4.76
N PRO A 209 3.05 -15.56 -3.89
CA PRO A 209 4.01 -16.64 -3.56
C PRO A 209 4.53 -17.39 -4.80
N SER A 210 3.67 -17.63 -5.80
CA SER A 210 4.06 -18.27 -7.06
C SER A 210 5.04 -17.42 -7.87
N MET A 211 4.81 -16.11 -7.96
CA MET A 211 5.75 -15.18 -8.59
C MET A 211 7.10 -15.14 -7.86
N ARG A 212 7.09 -15.09 -6.53
CA ARG A 212 8.34 -15.15 -5.74
C ARG A 212 9.15 -16.42 -6.05
N ALA A 213 8.48 -17.58 -6.05
CA ALA A 213 9.13 -18.84 -6.38
C ALA A 213 9.71 -18.82 -7.80
N TRP A 214 8.95 -18.28 -8.75
CA TRP A 214 9.36 -18.16 -10.15
C TRP A 214 10.61 -17.28 -10.34
N PHE A 215 10.68 -16.12 -9.67
CA PHE A 215 11.84 -15.23 -9.67
C PHE A 215 13.04 -15.85 -8.94
N LYS A 216 12.81 -16.45 -7.78
CA LYS A 216 13.85 -17.11 -7.00
C LYS A 216 14.53 -18.23 -7.79
N ALA A 217 13.76 -19.04 -8.56
CA ALA A 217 14.29 -20.07 -9.43
C ALA A 217 15.23 -19.54 -10.53
N ARG A 218 15.15 -18.23 -10.83
CA ARG A 218 16.01 -17.51 -11.79
C ARG A 218 17.12 -16.70 -11.14
N GLY A 219 17.33 -16.87 -9.83
CA GLY A 219 18.36 -16.15 -9.09
C GLY A 219 18.03 -14.66 -8.83
N ILE A 220 16.76 -14.25 -9.02
CA ILE A 220 16.34 -12.86 -8.83
C ILE A 220 15.70 -12.72 -7.44
N LEU A 221 16.31 -11.87 -6.61
CA LEU A 221 15.77 -11.47 -5.33
C LEU A 221 14.74 -10.35 -5.51
N VAL A 222 13.46 -10.63 -5.26
CA VAL A 222 12.39 -9.65 -5.42
C VAL A 222 11.79 -9.30 -4.07
N THR A 223 11.70 -8.00 -3.77
CA THR A 223 11.01 -7.45 -2.59
C THR A 223 9.93 -6.48 -3.02
N SER A 224 8.88 -6.36 -2.21
CA SER A 224 7.77 -5.44 -2.46
C SER A 224 7.86 -4.19 -1.59
N THR A 225 7.33 -3.06 -2.10
CA THR A 225 7.11 -1.84 -1.33
C THR A 225 5.64 -1.46 -1.31
N TYR A 226 5.20 -0.91 -0.18
CA TYR A 226 3.94 -0.21 -0.05
C TYR A 226 4.22 1.28 -0.02
N ALA A 227 3.82 1.97 -1.06
CA ALA A 227 3.96 3.40 -1.24
C ALA A 227 2.73 3.96 -1.94
N THR A 228 2.39 5.22 -1.66
CA THR A 228 1.33 5.95 -2.37
C THR A 228 1.85 7.23 -2.97
N ALA A 229 1.15 7.76 -3.97
CA ALA A 229 1.50 9.01 -4.63
C ALA A 229 1.50 10.19 -3.65
N ASP A 230 0.63 10.15 -2.63
CA ASP A 230 0.42 11.23 -1.68
C ASP A 230 1.52 11.30 -0.61
N VAL A 231 1.86 10.15 -0.02
CA VAL A 231 2.74 10.09 1.16
C VAL A 231 4.13 9.50 0.89
N GLY A 232 4.36 8.95 -0.30
CA GLY A 232 5.61 8.25 -0.61
C GLY A 232 5.69 6.87 0.03
N LEU A 233 6.88 6.47 0.49
CA LEU A 233 7.12 5.19 1.14
C LEU A 233 6.35 5.09 2.46
N ILE A 234 5.62 4.00 2.63
CA ILE A 234 4.92 3.66 3.89
C ILE A 234 5.61 2.46 4.56
N ALA A 235 5.85 1.40 3.80
CA ALA A 235 6.52 0.21 4.32
C ALA A 235 7.20 -0.57 3.19
N TYR A 236 8.14 -1.44 3.55
CA TYR A 236 8.92 -2.20 2.60
C TYR A 236 9.33 -3.57 3.16
N GLU A 237 9.52 -4.52 2.27
CA GLU A 237 10.08 -5.83 2.60
C GLU A 237 11.61 -5.78 2.68
N SER A 238 12.16 -6.72 3.45
CA SER A 238 13.58 -7.07 3.41
C SER A 238 13.71 -8.53 2.98
N PRO A 239 14.75 -8.89 2.22
CA PRO A 239 14.96 -10.27 1.76
C PRO A 239 14.96 -11.33 2.87
N ASP A 240 15.41 -10.95 4.07
CA ASP A 240 15.54 -11.84 5.23
C ASP A 240 14.22 -11.93 6.02
N LEU A 241 13.18 -11.17 5.62
CA LEU A 241 11.91 -11.14 6.31
C LEU A 241 10.96 -12.18 5.73
N ALA A 242 10.49 -13.10 6.56
CA ALA A 242 9.59 -14.17 6.12
C ALA A 242 8.20 -13.65 5.73
N SER A 243 7.72 -12.59 6.43
CA SER A 243 6.41 -11.97 6.19
C SER A 243 6.35 -10.55 6.77
N GLY A 244 5.40 -9.76 6.26
CA GLY A 244 5.17 -8.39 6.68
C GLY A 244 6.11 -7.39 6.00
N MET A 245 5.88 -6.11 6.30
CA MET A 245 6.63 -5.00 5.73
C MET A 245 7.06 -4.05 6.86
N ILE A 246 8.32 -3.65 6.85
CA ILE A 246 8.92 -2.72 7.84
C ILE A 246 8.41 -1.32 7.54
N ILE A 247 7.87 -0.64 8.55
CA ILE A 247 7.38 0.73 8.43
C ILE A 247 8.55 1.68 8.17
N ASP A 248 8.35 2.70 7.33
CA ASP A 248 9.34 3.76 7.10
C ASP A 248 9.65 4.52 8.40
N GLU A 249 10.90 4.99 8.51
CA GLU A 249 11.44 5.64 9.73
C GLU A 249 10.97 7.09 9.92
N GLU A 250 10.43 7.71 8.88
CA GLU A 250 10.11 9.14 8.83
C GLU A 250 8.63 9.43 8.65
N ILE A 251 7.80 8.49 9.13
CA ILE A 251 6.35 8.67 9.21
C ILE A 251 5.82 8.22 10.57
N ILE A 252 4.65 8.70 10.93
CA ILE A 252 3.83 8.11 11.98
C ILE A 252 2.70 7.34 11.29
N LEU A 253 2.67 6.03 11.50
CA LEU A 253 1.59 5.17 11.03
C LEU A 253 0.63 4.84 12.18
N GLU A 254 -0.65 4.97 11.91
CA GLU A 254 -1.76 4.54 12.76
C GLU A 254 -2.61 3.54 11.97
N ILE A 255 -3.20 2.58 12.67
CA ILE A 255 -4.28 1.74 12.16
C ILE A 255 -5.55 2.19 12.85
N VAL A 256 -6.52 2.69 12.09
CA VAL A 256 -7.76 3.23 12.66
C VAL A 256 -8.98 2.42 12.21
N GLU A 257 -10.10 2.61 12.90
CA GLU A 257 -11.37 2.05 12.45
C GLU A 257 -11.64 2.44 10.99
N PRO A 258 -11.99 1.50 10.09
CA PRO A 258 -12.33 1.84 8.71
C PRO A 258 -13.42 2.90 8.65
N ASN A 259 -13.17 3.98 7.91
CA ASN A 259 -14.01 5.18 7.84
C ASN A 259 -14.21 5.92 9.18
N GLY A 260 -13.51 5.52 10.24
CA GLY A 260 -13.49 6.14 11.56
C GLY A 260 -12.25 6.98 11.80
N THR A 261 -12.06 7.44 13.04
CA THR A 261 -10.89 8.24 13.44
C THR A 261 -10.12 7.62 14.61
N LYS A 262 -10.68 6.61 15.25
CA LYS A 262 -10.12 6.01 16.47
C LYS A 262 -9.05 4.99 16.13
N PRO A 263 -7.84 5.08 16.69
CA PRO A 263 -6.84 4.03 16.56
C PRO A 263 -7.34 2.70 17.13
N LEU A 264 -7.00 1.62 16.42
CA LEU A 264 -7.29 0.24 16.82
C LEU A 264 -6.13 -0.34 17.63
N PRO A 265 -6.39 -1.34 18.49
CA PRO A 265 -5.37 -2.13 19.14
C PRO A 265 -4.41 -2.78 18.13
N ILE A 266 -3.15 -2.98 18.55
CA ILE A 266 -2.14 -3.66 17.74
C ILE A 266 -2.61 -5.09 17.40
N GLY A 267 -2.51 -5.46 16.13
CA GLY A 267 -2.95 -6.76 15.60
C GLY A 267 -4.31 -6.71 14.93
N GLU A 268 -5.14 -5.71 15.22
CA GLU A 268 -6.43 -5.52 14.54
C GLU A 268 -6.25 -4.90 13.16
N THR A 269 -7.12 -5.29 12.23
CA THR A 269 -7.13 -4.77 10.86
C THR A 269 -7.97 -3.52 10.77
N GLY A 270 -7.40 -2.45 10.20
CA GLY A 270 -8.08 -1.17 10.00
C GLY A 270 -7.47 -0.35 8.88
N GLU A 271 -7.95 0.88 8.71
CA GLU A 271 -7.47 1.83 7.72
C GLU A 271 -6.08 2.35 8.11
N VAL A 272 -5.18 2.36 7.14
CA VAL A 272 -3.83 2.93 7.29
C VAL A 272 -3.92 4.44 7.23
N VAL A 273 -3.54 5.09 8.31
CA VAL A 273 -3.48 6.56 8.44
C VAL A 273 -2.04 6.98 8.68
N ILE A 274 -1.59 7.97 7.92
CA ILE A 274 -0.19 8.40 7.89
C ILE A 274 -0.06 9.87 8.25
N THR A 275 0.89 10.20 9.11
CA THR A 275 1.42 11.55 9.28
C THR A 275 2.84 11.58 8.74
N VAL A 276 3.11 12.45 7.75
CA VAL A 276 4.44 12.60 7.14
C VAL A 276 5.17 13.80 7.72
N PHE A 277 6.51 13.73 7.76
CA PHE A 277 7.37 14.86 8.12
C PHE A 277 7.92 15.51 6.84
N ASP A 278 7.01 16.08 6.05
CA ASP A 278 7.29 16.73 4.77
C ASP A 278 6.87 18.21 4.85
N LYS A 279 7.73 19.11 4.38
CA LYS A 279 7.42 20.54 4.33
C LYS A 279 6.62 20.94 3.10
N ASP A 280 6.78 20.19 2.00
CA ASP A 280 6.19 20.51 0.70
C ASP A 280 4.73 20.06 0.62
N TYR A 281 4.42 18.88 1.22
CA TYR A 281 3.07 18.34 1.32
C TYR A 281 2.82 17.76 2.73
N PRO A 282 2.61 18.62 3.73
CA PRO A 282 2.63 18.26 5.15
C PRO A 282 1.34 17.57 5.60
N LEU A 283 1.08 16.36 5.11
CA LEU A 283 -0.13 15.60 5.43
C LEU A 283 -0.13 15.13 6.89
N ILE A 284 -1.15 15.53 7.64
CA ILE A 284 -1.40 15.13 9.03
C ILE A 284 -2.59 14.18 9.05
N ARG A 285 -2.41 12.99 9.61
CA ARG A 285 -3.42 11.92 9.71
C ARG A 285 -4.15 11.68 8.40
N PHE A 286 -3.38 11.39 7.36
CA PHE A 286 -3.90 11.13 6.02
C PHE A 286 -4.35 9.66 5.91
N GLY A 287 -5.65 9.44 5.71
CA GLY A 287 -6.26 8.13 5.46
C GLY A 287 -6.07 7.71 4.02
N THR A 288 -5.30 6.65 3.81
CA THR A 288 -4.93 6.14 2.47
C THR A 288 -6.09 5.44 1.76
N GLY A 289 -7.11 5.04 2.52
CA GLY A 289 -8.18 4.15 2.05
C GLY A 289 -7.75 2.70 1.89
N ASP A 290 -6.56 2.32 2.36
CA ASP A 290 -6.05 0.95 2.37
C ASP A 290 -6.13 0.34 3.76
N LEU A 291 -6.28 -0.98 3.82
CA LEU A 291 -6.32 -1.75 5.07
C LEU A 291 -4.98 -2.43 5.35
N SER A 292 -4.58 -2.42 6.62
CA SER A 292 -3.48 -3.21 7.15
C SER A 292 -3.68 -3.51 8.64
N ALA A 293 -2.71 -4.19 9.24
CA ALA A 293 -2.61 -4.38 10.69
C ALA A 293 -1.14 -4.32 11.09
N ILE A 294 -0.84 -3.77 12.28
CA ILE A 294 0.51 -3.87 12.85
C ILE A 294 0.73 -5.31 13.33
N ASP A 295 1.88 -5.89 12.96
CA ASP A 295 2.29 -7.21 13.43
C ASP A 295 2.70 -7.15 14.91
N PRO A 296 1.97 -7.83 15.83
CA PRO A 296 2.28 -7.80 17.26
C PRO A 296 3.69 -8.31 17.59
N GLU A 297 4.22 -9.28 16.83
CA GLU A 297 5.56 -9.81 17.06
C GLU A 297 6.65 -8.75 16.87
N SER A 298 6.39 -7.75 16.02
CA SER A 298 7.34 -6.66 15.77
C SER A 298 7.64 -5.77 16.98
N LEU A 299 6.80 -5.80 18.01
CA LEU A 299 7.02 -5.08 19.28
C LEU A 299 8.22 -5.62 20.07
N THR A 300 8.45 -6.92 19.99
CA THR A 300 9.45 -7.61 20.81
C THR A 300 10.58 -8.21 19.99
N THR A 301 10.35 -8.47 18.71
CA THR A 301 11.29 -9.18 17.84
C THR A 301 11.66 -8.30 16.64
N PRO A 302 12.90 -7.77 16.61
CA PRO A 302 13.43 -7.07 15.44
C PRO A 302 13.40 -7.96 14.18
N SER A 303 13.40 -7.32 13.00
CA SER A 303 13.50 -8.06 11.74
C SER A 303 14.86 -8.77 11.64
N PRO A 304 14.95 -9.96 11.01
CA PRO A 304 16.21 -10.71 10.89
C PRO A 304 17.36 -9.90 10.26
N CYS A 305 17.04 -8.92 9.42
CA CYS A 305 18.01 -8.00 8.82
C CYS A 305 18.58 -6.94 9.80
N GLY A 306 18.19 -6.98 11.09
CA GLY A 306 18.60 -6.04 12.14
C GLY A 306 17.80 -4.74 12.19
N ARG A 307 16.83 -4.54 11.29
CA ARG A 307 15.92 -3.40 11.36
C ARG A 307 14.90 -3.58 12.48
N SER A 308 14.71 -2.54 13.27
CA SER A 308 13.97 -2.60 14.54
C SER A 308 12.63 -1.86 14.51
N ASN A 309 12.19 -1.31 13.37
CA ASN A 309 10.88 -0.69 13.29
C ASN A 309 9.75 -1.73 13.29
N LEU A 310 8.56 -1.29 13.70
CA LEU A 310 7.36 -2.12 13.63
C LEU A 310 7.11 -2.57 12.18
N ARG A 311 6.42 -3.69 12.06
CA ARG A 311 5.99 -4.22 10.78
C ARG A 311 4.48 -4.14 10.65
N ILE A 312 4.01 -3.97 9.44
CA ILE A 312 2.61 -4.18 9.06
C ILE A 312 2.48 -5.50 8.29
N LYS A 313 1.28 -6.08 8.28
CA LYS A 313 0.99 -7.32 7.54
C LYS A 313 1.00 -7.15 6.01
N GLY A 314 1.21 -5.91 5.53
CA GLY A 314 1.10 -5.54 4.13
C GLY A 314 -0.31 -5.05 3.77
N TRP A 315 -0.59 -4.93 2.48
CA TRP A 315 -1.89 -4.51 1.98
C TRP A 315 -2.93 -5.64 2.12
N LEU A 316 -4.02 -5.39 2.83
CA LEU A 316 -5.09 -6.36 3.11
C LEU A 316 -6.40 -6.06 2.36
N GLY A 317 -6.44 -4.98 1.59
CA GLY A 317 -7.60 -4.55 0.83
C GLY A 317 -7.87 -3.06 0.94
N ARG A 318 -9.06 -2.65 0.47
CA ARG A 318 -9.52 -1.26 0.50
C ARG A 318 -10.49 -1.03 1.66
N ALA A 319 -10.34 0.10 2.33
CA ALA A 319 -11.23 0.50 3.43
C ALA A 319 -12.65 0.84 2.94
N ASP A 320 -12.79 1.36 1.72
CA ASP A 320 -14.07 1.67 1.08
C ASP A 320 -14.90 0.43 0.71
N GLN A 321 -14.28 -0.75 0.68
CA GLN A 321 -14.95 -2.04 0.54
C GLN A 321 -15.18 -2.75 1.89
N THR A 322 -14.91 -2.08 3.00
CA THR A 322 -15.14 -2.66 4.33
C THR A 322 -16.53 -2.26 4.83
N THR A 323 -17.27 -3.23 5.32
CA THR A 323 -18.60 -2.97 5.90
C THR A 323 -18.70 -3.51 7.32
N LYS A 324 -19.48 -2.84 8.17
CA LYS A 324 -19.74 -3.27 9.55
C LYS A 324 -21.03 -4.06 9.60
N ILE A 325 -20.95 -5.30 10.07
CA ILE A 325 -22.09 -6.24 10.18
C ILE A 325 -22.18 -6.69 11.63
N LYS A 326 -23.30 -6.43 12.30
CA LYS A 326 -23.50 -6.82 13.72
C LYS A 326 -22.32 -6.45 14.61
N GLY A 327 -21.76 -5.26 14.40
CA GLY A 327 -20.63 -4.76 15.19
C GLY A 327 -19.23 -5.22 14.71
N MET A 328 -19.14 -6.17 13.79
CA MET A 328 -17.87 -6.70 13.26
C MET A 328 -17.57 -6.10 11.88
N PHE A 329 -16.31 -5.76 11.64
CA PHE A 329 -15.88 -5.35 10.30
C PHE A 329 -15.57 -6.56 9.43
N VAL A 330 -16.16 -6.58 8.23
CA VAL A 330 -15.84 -7.53 7.17
C VAL A 330 -15.12 -6.78 6.05
N HIS A 331 -13.95 -7.26 5.67
CA HIS A 331 -13.07 -6.61 4.70
C HIS A 331 -12.66 -7.56 3.56
N PRO A 332 -12.23 -7.02 2.40
CA PRO A 332 -11.92 -7.80 1.21
C PRO A 332 -10.92 -8.94 1.42
N GLY A 333 -9.92 -8.75 2.28
CA GLY A 333 -8.93 -9.78 2.61
C GLY A 333 -9.55 -11.06 3.21
N GLN A 334 -10.61 -10.91 4.01
CA GLN A 334 -11.35 -12.05 4.58
C GLN A 334 -12.12 -12.81 3.48
N VAL A 335 -12.71 -12.09 2.54
CA VAL A 335 -13.41 -12.72 1.40
C VAL A 335 -12.40 -13.49 0.54
N GLN A 336 -11.23 -12.92 0.28
CA GLN A 336 -10.15 -13.61 -0.44
C GLN A 336 -9.66 -14.86 0.30
N GLU A 337 -9.58 -14.82 1.63
CA GLU A 337 -9.20 -16.00 2.43
C GLU A 337 -10.22 -17.13 2.30
N ILE A 338 -11.53 -16.78 2.31
CA ILE A 338 -12.61 -17.76 2.07
C ILE A 338 -12.47 -18.38 0.68
N ILE A 339 -12.29 -17.56 -0.37
CA ILE A 339 -12.10 -18.05 -1.75
C ILE A 339 -10.91 -19.01 -1.84
N LYS A 340 -9.79 -18.69 -1.20
CA LYS A 340 -8.58 -19.54 -1.21
C LYS A 340 -8.78 -20.91 -0.56
N LYS A 341 -9.67 -21.02 0.41
CA LYS A 341 -10.00 -22.30 1.08
C LYS A 341 -10.88 -23.22 0.22
N HIS A 342 -11.51 -22.68 -0.82
CA HIS A 342 -12.44 -23.39 -1.68
C HIS A 342 -12.01 -23.25 -3.15
N PRO A 343 -11.14 -24.14 -3.63
CA PRO A 343 -10.59 -24.09 -5.00
C PRO A 343 -11.64 -24.27 -6.10
N GLU A 344 -12.83 -24.74 -5.77
CA GLU A 344 -14.00 -24.86 -6.65
C GLU A 344 -14.57 -23.49 -7.06
N ILE A 345 -14.38 -22.47 -6.22
CA ILE A 345 -14.85 -21.11 -6.47
C ILE A 345 -13.99 -20.44 -7.53
N SER A 346 -14.59 -19.91 -8.58
CA SER A 346 -13.94 -19.04 -9.57
C SER A 346 -14.00 -17.58 -9.16
N LYS A 347 -15.13 -17.14 -8.59
CA LYS A 347 -15.39 -15.76 -8.16
C LYS A 347 -16.36 -15.74 -6.98
N ALA A 348 -16.17 -14.84 -6.04
CA ALA A 348 -17.16 -14.61 -5.00
C ALA A 348 -17.32 -13.13 -4.68
N ARG A 349 -18.51 -12.77 -4.17
CA ARG A 349 -18.86 -11.46 -3.64
C ARG A 349 -19.70 -11.63 -2.39
N VAL A 350 -19.35 -10.91 -1.34
CA VAL A 350 -20.20 -10.77 -0.16
C VAL A 350 -21.16 -9.61 -0.37
N VAL A 351 -22.45 -9.85 -0.22
CA VAL A 351 -23.48 -8.81 -0.22
C VAL A 351 -24.08 -8.72 1.19
N VAL A 352 -24.13 -7.50 1.71
CA VAL A 352 -24.74 -7.20 3.01
C VAL A 352 -26.07 -6.51 2.77
N SER A 353 -27.14 -7.08 3.30
CA SER A 353 -28.51 -6.59 3.17
C SER A 353 -29.20 -6.48 4.54
N GLY A 354 -30.48 -6.08 4.55
CA GLY A 354 -31.25 -5.92 5.78
C GLY A 354 -31.13 -4.54 6.41
N ASN A 355 -31.61 -4.41 7.65
CA ASN A 355 -31.59 -3.16 8.41
C ASN A 355 -30.50 -3.19 9.49
N ILE A 356 -30.11 -2.02 9.99
CA ILE A 356 -29.15 -1.90 11.11
C ILE A 356 -29.64 -2.72 12.32
N GLY A 357 -28.77 -3.60 12.81
CA GLY A 357 -29.08 -4.52 13.92
C GLY A 357 -29.73 -5.85 13.48
N ASN A 358 -30.18 -5.96 12.23
CA ASN A 358 -30.71 -7.19 11.65
C ASN A 358 -30.15 -7.42 10.26
N GLU A 359 -28.83 -7.25 10.15
CA GLU A 359 -28.08 -7.41 8.89
C GLU A 359 -27.98 -8.88 8.52
N GLU A 360 -28.07 -9.16 7.22
CA GLU A 360 -27.81 -10.45 6.61
C GLU A 360 -26.59 -10.37 5.70
N MET A 361 -25.73 -11.39 5.79
CA MET A 361 -24.55 -11.53 4.97
C MET A 361 -24.71 -12.72 4.05
N THR A 362 -24.68 -12.49 2.73
CA THR A 362 -24.74 -13.52 1.71
C THR A 362 -23.41 -13.58 0.96
N VAL A 363 -22.85 -14.78 0.85
CA VAL A 363 -21.68 -15.06 0.01
C VAL A 363 -22.16 -15.60 -1.32
N HIS A 364 -22.15 -14.78 -2.36
CA HIS A 364 -22.45 -15.18 -3.72
C HIS A 364 -21.20 -15.79 -4.35
N CYS A 365 -21.29 -16.99 -4.91
CA CYS A 365 -20.18 -17.76 -5.45
C CYS A 365 -20.47 -18.23 -6.89
N GLU A 366 -19.57 -17.91 -7.82
CA GLU A 366 -19.48 -18.59 -9.11
C GLU A 366 -18.51 -19.77 -9.00
N LEU A 367 -18.88 -20.91 -9.54
CA LEU A 367 -18.07 -22.13 -9.53
C LEU A 367 -17.29 -22.27 -10.85
N LYS A 368 -16.12 -22.89 -10.79
CA LYS A 368 -15.33 -23.25 -11.99
C LYS A 368 -16.05 -24.30 -12.82
N ASP A 369 -16.61 -25.29 -12.14
CA ASP A 369 -17.43 -26.35 -12.73
C ASP A 369 -18.51 -26.80 -11.72
N ALA A 370 -19.75 -26.39 -11.94
CA ALA A 370 -20.87 -26.72 -11.06
C ALA A 370 -21.31 -28.18 -11.19
N THR A 371 -20.95 -28.86 -12.27
CA THR A 371 -21.45 -30.25 -12.57
C THR A 371 -20.68 -31.32 -11.79
N THR A 372 -19.48 -30.99 -11.30
CA THR A 372 -18.60 -31.92 -10.58
C THR A 372 -18.60 -31.72 -9.06
N CYS A 373 -19.32 -30.72 -8.55
CA CYS A 373 -19.31 -30.35 -7.12
C CYS A 373 -20.53 -30.93 -6.37
N ASP A 374 -20.27 -31.46 -5.17
CA ASP A 374 -21.32 -31.66 -4.17
C ASP A 374 -21.69 -30.30 -3.56
N LEU A 375 -22.74 -29.68 -4.12
CA LEU A 375 -23.18 -28.34 -3.69
C LEU A 375 -23.60 -28.28 -2.23
N THR A 376 -24.13 -29.38 -1.67
CA THR A 376 -24.56 -29.43 -0.26
C THR A 376 -23.35 -29.40 0.67
N ALA A 377 -22.34 -30.24 0.39
CA ALA A 377 -21.12 -30.28 1.17
C ALA A 377 -20.33 -28.97 1.01
N LEU A 378 -20.23 -28.42 -0.20
CA LEU A 378 -19.52 -27.17 -0.47
C LEU A 378 -20.20 -25.98 0.23
N ASN A 379 -21.54 -25.89 0.21
CA ASN A 379 -22.31 -24.87 0.94
C ASN A 379 -21.96 -24.90 2.44
N ALA A 380 -22.00 -26.05 3.07
CA ALA A 380 -21.70 -26.21 4.49
C ALA A 380 -20.23 -25.79 4.78
N ALA A 381 -19.30 -26.17 3.92
CA ALA A 381 -17.89 -25.83 4.07
C ALA A 381 -17.63 -24.32 3.93
N ILE A 382 -18.28 -23.63 2.97
CA ILE A 382 -18.15 -22.16 2.79
C ILE A 382 -18.76 -21.45 3.99
N ILE A 383 -19.93 -21.85 4.50
CA ILE A 383 -20.54 -21.27 5.71
C ILE A 383 -19.59 -21.40 6.89
N GLN A 384 -19.00 -22.58 7.10
CA GLN A 384 -18.04 -22.80 8.19
C GLN A 384 -16.80 -21.94 8.03
N SER A 385 -16.20 -21.91 6.85
CA SER A 385 -15.03 -21.07 6.56
C SER A 385 -15.33 -19.59 6.77
N THR A 386 -16.49 -19.13 6.33
CA THR A 386 -16.96 -17.75 6.53
C THR A 386 -17.07 -17.41 8.01
N ARG A 387 -17.64 -18.31 8.80
CA ARG A 387 -17.76 -18.13 10.25
C ARG A 387 -16.39 -18.12 10.95
N ASP A 388 -15.47 -18.98 10.51
CA ASP A 388 -14.12 -19.06 11.10
C ASP A 388 -13.32 -17.80 10.83
N VAL A 389 -13.45 -17.22 9.63
CA VAL A 389 -12.72 -16.04 9.17
C VAL A 389 -13.35 -14.75 9.69
N THR A 390 -14.67 -14.60 9.59
CA THR A 390 -15.38 -13.32 9.90
C THR A 390 -16.02 -13.29 11.28
N LYS A 391 -16.15 -14.44 11.95
CA LYS A 391 -16.94 -14.66 13.18
C LYS A 391 -18.45 -14.41 13.00
N LEU A 392 -18.91 -14.29 11.77
CA LEU A 392 -20.32 -14.05 11.41
C LEU A 392 -20.92 -15.26 10.72
N ARG A 393 -22.24 -15.38 10.82
CA ARG A 393 -23.02 -16.33 10.03
C ARG A 393 -23.30 -15.73 8.66
N ALA A 394 -23.22 -16.55 7.62
CA ALA A 394 -23.56 -16.16 6.27
C ALA A 394 -24.52 -17.18 5.64
N VAL A 395 -25.25 -16.71 4.65
CA VAL A 395 -25.94 -17.55 3.66
C VAL A 395 -25.02 -17.67 2.44
N VAL A 396 -25.02 -18.79 1.73
CA VAL A 396 -24.28 -18.98 0.48
C VAL A 396 -25.28 -19.09 -0.66
N SER A 397 -25.00 -18.37 -1.73
CA SER A 397 -25.76 -18.45 -3.00
C SER A 397 -24.79 -18.84 -4.11
N PHE A 398 -25.14 -19.89 -4.86
CA PHE A 398 -24.39 -20.27 -6.05
C PHE A 398 -24.98 -19.59 -7.27
N GLU A 399 -24.14 -18.86 -7.98
CA GLU A 399 -24.54 -18.08 -9.15
C GLU A 399 -24.11 -18.76 -10.45
N ASN A 400 -24.78 -18.42 -11.53
CA ASN A 400 -24.37 -18.86 -12.85
C ASN A 400 -23.00 -18.21 -13.23
N SER A 401 -22.25 -18.86 -14.09
CA SER A 401 -20.99 -18.33 -14.60
C SER A 401 -21.18 -16.95 -15.24
N ASN A 402 -20.34 -15.98 -14.86
CA ASN A 402 -20.38 -14.56 -15.27
C ASN A 402 -21.62 -13.77 -14.78
N ALA A 403 -22.32 -14.23 -13.76
CA ALA A 403 -23.42 -13.49 -13.14
C ALA A 403 -22.91 -12.35 -12.23
N LEU A 404 -21.76 -12.54 -11.57
CA LEU A 404 -21.20 -11.54 -10.67
C LEU A 404 -20.51 -10.42 -11.47
N PRO A 405 -20.70 -9.14 -11.09
CA PRO A 405 -20.05 -8.00 -11.73
C PRO A 405 -18.53 -8.11 -11.77
N THR A 406 -17.90 -7.58 -12.83
CA THR A 406 -16.43 -7.51 -13.00
C THR A 406 -15.86 -6.15 -12.60
N ASP A 407 -16.43 -5.53 -11.57
CA ASP A 407 -16.07 -4.20 -11.06
C ASP A 407 -14.95 -4.21 -10.02
N GLY A 408 -14.36 -5.38 -9.74
CA GLY A 408 -13.27 -5.55 -8.76
C GLY A 408 -13.72 -5.50 -7.30
N LYS A 409 -15.01 -5.35 -7.01
CA LYS A 409 -15.53 -5.31 -5.64
C LYS A 409 -15.78 -6.73 -5.11
N LEU A 410 -15.24 -7.00 -3.93
CA LEU A 410 -15.46 -8.24 -3.19
C LEU A 410 -16.57 -8.14 -2.16
N ILE A 411 -16.92 -6.91 -1.75
CA ILE A 411 -17.99 -6.65 -0.79
C ILE A 411 -18.89 -5.55 -1.35
N GLU A 412 -20.17 -5.74 -1.21
CA GLU A 412 -21.23 -4.79 -1.55
C GLU A 412 -22.13 -4.57 -0.34
N ASP A 413 -22.26 -3.31 0.08
CA ASP A 413 -23.22 -2.92 1.09
C ASP A 413 -24.51 -2.47 0.40
N ALA A 414 -25.49 -3.36 0.35
CA ALA A 414 -26.78 -3.14 -0.27
C ALA A 414 -27.87 -2.64 0.71
N ARG A 415 -27.46 -2.26 1.94
CA ARG A 415 -28.38 -1.71 2.93
C ARG A 415 -28.85 -0.32 2.53
N THR A 416 -30.13 -0.08 2.69
CA THR A 416 -30.70 1.26 2.55
C THR A 416 -30.64 1.98 3.91
N TYR A 417 -29.85 3.01 3.98
CA TYR A 417 -29.83 3.92 5.13
C TYR A 417 -30.97 4.94 4.91
N ALA A 418 -32.14 4.69 5.49
CA ALA A 418 -33.25 5.63 5.51
C ALA A 418 -33.08 6.62 6.66
#